data_2ac143c8cdb62f847cfea80198bfa927
#
_entry.id   2ac143c8cdb62f847cfea80198bfa927
#
_cell.length_a   1.000
_cell.length_b   1.000
_cell.length_c   1.000
_cell.angle_alpha   90.00
_cell.angle_beta   90.00
_cell.angle_gamma   90.00
#
_symmetry.space_group_name_H-M   'P 1'
#
loop_
_entity.id
_entity.type
_entity.pdbx_description
1 polymer ?
#
loop_
_entity_poly.entity_id
_entity_poly.type
_entity_poly.pdbx_seq_one_letter_code
_entity_poly.pdbx_strand_id
1 'polypeptide(L)'
;FVRYSYVGTDELESDIGKIDRLVSTTKLRPIHLSEFTATDEINDWSIVRSGISNQLITSRDGKSHEWLKVNSYLEHYIDDPEFDRNFSNLYNEISLTPLPWLSMSHEISAPFLADDPLDYTESNTWFTFMPTDHLEFTIAHRYLKDHPVLEESDLLDLRTYYRVTDRLGLSARQRY
;
A
#
# COMPACT_ATOMS: atom_id res chain seq x y z
N PHE A 1 -13.17 -10.41 6.40
CA PHE A 1 -12.30 -11.58 6.27
C PHE A 1 -11.36 -11.70 7.47
N VAL A 2 -10.91 -12.92 7.73
CA VAL A 2 -9.81 -13.21 8.67
C VAL A 2 -8.87 -14.16 7.94
N ARG A 3 -7.56 -13.89 8.00
CA ARG A 3 -6.52 -14.73 7.42
C ARG A 3 -5.42 -14.97 8.44
N TYR A 4 -4.98 -16.20 8.54
CA TYR A 4 -3.83 -16.58 9.34
C TYR A 4 -2.66 -16.92 8.42
N SER A 5 -1.47 -16.46 8.78
CA SER A 5 -0.22 -16.82 8.12
C SER A 5 0.82 -17.18 9.15
N TYR A 6 1.49 -18.28 8.92
CA TYR A 6 2.66 -18.73 9.67
C TYR A 6 3.81 -18.98 8.70
N VAL A 7 4.96 -18.45 9.02
CA VAL A 7 6.22 -18.72 8.34
C VAL A 7 7.19 -19.19 9.39
N GLY A 8 7.68 -20.42 9.26
CA GLY A 8 8.78 -20.97 10.03
C GLY A 8 9.98 -21.10 9.12
N THR A 9 11.13 -20.64 9.58
CA THR A 9 12.39 -20.80 8.86
C THR A 9 13.23 -21.83 9.60
N ASP A 10 13.86 -22.74 8.85
CA ASP A 10 14.91 -23.59 9.44
C ASP A 10 16.16 -22.73 9.69
N GLU A 11 16.92 -23.06 10.72
CA GLU A 11 18.20 -22.39 10.97
C GLU A 11 19.09 -22.54 9.72
N LEU A 12 19.29 -21.42 9.01
CA LEU A 12 20.23 -21.38 7.90
C LEU A 12 21.65 -21.50 8.49
N GLU A 13 22.46 -22.37 7.90
CA GLU A 13 23.89 -22.40 8.20
C GLU A 13 24.46 -20.98 8.00
N SER A 14 25.13 -20.46 9.01
CA SER A 14 25.65 -19.09 9.07
C SER A 14 26.60 -18.71 7.92
N ASP A 15 27.03 -19.69 7.12
CA ASP A 15 27.99 -19.53 6.03
C ASP A 15 27.34 -19.26 4.66
N ILE A 16 26.00 -19.31 4.56
CA ILE A 16 25.29 -18.95 3.33
C ILE A 16 25.06 -17.44 3.31
N GLY A 17 25.75 -16.75 2.40
CA GLY A 17 25.55 -15.31 2.22
C GLY A 17 24.14 -15.00 1.72
N LYS A 18 23.44 -14.11 2.42
CA LYS A 18 22.13 -13.59 2.00
C LYS A 18 22.29 -12.74 0.73
N ILE A 19 21.58 -13.09 -0.31
CA ILE A 19 21.61 -12.40 -1.62
C ILE A 19 20.51 -11.34 -1.66
N ASP A 20 19.30 -11.70 -1.19
CA ASP A 20 18.15 -10.83 -1.16
C ASP A 20 18.03 -10.15 0.21
N ARG A 21 17.57 -8.89 0.19
CA ARG A 21 17.33 -8.12 1.42
C ARG A 21 15.94 -7.52 1.43
N LEU A 22 15.29 -7.61 2.59
CA LEU A 22 14.07 -6.87 2.84
C LEU A 22 14.40 -5.37 2.91
N VAL A 23 13.63 -4.60 2.17
CA VAL A 23 13.71 -3.14 2.21
C VAL A 23 12.63 -2.64 3.15
N SER A 24 12.98 -1.67 4.01
CA SER A 24 12.00 -1.01 4.87
C SER A 24 10.85 -0.44 4.05
N THR A 25 9.65 -0.77 4.44
CA THR A 25 8.42 -0.37 3.75
C THR A 25 7.34 -0.05 4.76
N THR A 26 6.51 0.93 4.42
CA THR A 26 5.30 1.26 5.17
C THR A 26 4.11 0.35 4.81
N LYS A 27 4.25 -0.44 3.74
CA LYS A 27 3.20 -1.38 3.33
C LYS A 27 3.28 -2.66 4.16
N LEU A 28 2.12 -3.24 4.42
CA LEU A 28 2.06 -4.56 5.03
C LEU A 28 2.76 -5.60 4.16
N ARG A 29 3.39 -6.55 4.83
CA ARG A 29 3.99 -7.70 4.17
C ARG A 29 2.93 -8.58 3.51
N PRO A 30 3.27 -9.25 2.41
CA PRO A 30 2.41 -10.27 1.83
C PRO A 30 2.05 -11.35 2.85
N ILE A 31 0.82 -11.86 2.81
CA ILE A 31 0.40 -13.00 3.63
C ILE A 31 0.93 -14.33 3.06
N HIS A 32 1.14 -14.38 1.75
CA HIS A 32 1.59 -15.58 1.07
C HIS A 32 3.10 -15.50 0.77
N LEU A 33 3.83 -16.54 1.12
CA LEU A 33 5.28 -16.63 0.90
C LEU A 33 5.66 -16.41 -0.58
N SER A 34 4.82 -16.87 -1.52
CA SER A 34 5.04 -16.68 -2.97
C SER A 34 5.05 -15.23 -3.43
N GLU A 35 4.58 -14.31 -2.62
CA GLU A 35 4.54 -12.86 -2.90
C GLU A 35 5.78 -12.12 -2.37
N PHE A 36 6.63 -12.80 -1.60
CA PHE A 36 7.89 -12.22 -1.12
C PHE A 36 8.96 -12.24 -2.20
N THR A 37 9.69 -11.14 -2.31
CA THR A 37 10.81 -11.00 -3.25
C THR A 37 12.18 -11.16 -2.60
N ALA A 38 12.26 -11.04 -1.28
CA ALA A 38 13.48 -11.15 -0.49
C ALA A 38 13.35 -12.31 0.51
N THR A 39 13.35 -13.54 0.00
CA THR A 39 13.11 -14.75 0.80
C THR A 39 14.24 -15.09 1.74
N ASP A 40 15.47 -14.67 1.45
CA ASP A 40 16.66 -14.96 2.27
C ASP A 40 16.68 -14.19 3.60
N GLU A 41 15.81 -13.17 3.74
CA GLU A 41 15.70 -12.33 4.94
C GLU A 41 14.39 -12.53 5.71
N ILE A 42 13.60 -13.55 5.36
CA ILE A 42 12.37 -13.84 6.06
C ILE A 42 12.69 -14.54 7.37
N ASN A 43 12.28 -13.92 8.47
CA ASN A 43 12.32 -14.51 9.80
C ASN A 43 11.02 -15.27 10.11
N ASP A 44 11.03 -16.05 11.18
CA ASP A 44 9.84 -16.69 11.70
C ASP A 44 8.80 -15.64 12.05
N TRP A 45 7.57 -15.87 11.68
CA TRP A 45 6.47 -15.00 12.04
C TRP A 45 5.13 -15.72 12.08
N SER A 46 4.23 -15.20 12.90
CA SER A 46 2.87 -15.73 13.03
C SER A 46 1.90 -14.58 13.18
N ILE A 47 1.02 -14.38 12.20
CA ILE A 47 0.10 -13.25 12.15
C ILE A 47 -1.34 -13.68 11.85
N VAL A 48 -2.27 -12.94 12.43
CA VAL A 48 -3.70 -12.98 12.07
C VAL A 48 -4.10 -11.62 11.50
N ARG A 49 -4.37 -11.55 10.20
CA ARG A 49 -4.91 -10.36 9.55
C ARG A 49 -6.43 -10.40 9.54
N SER A 50 -7.05 -9.43 10.15
CA SER A 50 -8.51 -9.26 10.19
C SER A 50 -8.90 -7.98 9.47
N GLY A 51 -10.00 -8.00 8.72
CA GLY A 51 -10.42 -6.82 7.98
C GLY A 51 -11.80 -6.90 7.39
N ILE A 52 -12.25 -5.75 6.92
CA ILE A 52 -13.53 -5.54 6.23
C ILE A 52 -13.22 -5.03 4.83
N SER A 53 -13.86 -5.61 3.84
CA SER A 53 -13.81 -5.14 2.45
C SER A 53 -15.22 -4.87 1.98
N ASN A 54 -15.47 -3.66 1.50
CA ASN A 54 -16.74 -3.22 0.95
C ASN A 54 -16.54 -2.69 -0.46
N GLN A 55 -17.49 -3.00 -1.35
CA GLN A 55 -17.52 -2.52 -2.71
C GLN A 55 -18.92 -2.03 -3.05
N LEU A 56 -18.99 -0.87 -3.70
CA LEU A 56 -20.21 -0.35 -4.28
C LEU A 56 -20.08 -0.46 -5.80
N ILE A 57 -20.91 -1.32 -6.38
CA ILE A 57 -20.91 -1.59 -7.81
C ILE A 57 -22.20 -1.03 -8.40
N THR A 58 -22.07 -0.29 -9.48
CA THR A 58 -23.20 0.25 -10.23
C THR A 58 -23.22 -0.35 -11.63
N SER A 59 -24.38 -0.29 -12.31
CA SER A 59 -24.49 -0.63 -13.72
C SER A 59 -24.56 0.65 -14.54
N ARG A 60 -23.66 0.80 -15.51
CA ARG A 60 -23.66 1.89 -16.47
C ARG A 60 -23.55 1.31 -17.88
N ASP A 61 -24.49 1.64 -18.75
CA ASP A 61 -24.55 1.15 -20.13
C ASP A 61 -24.48 -0.38 -20.24
N GLY A 62 -25.11 -1.09 -19.30
CA GLY A 62 -25.14 -2.55 -19.24
C GLY A 62 -23.83 -3.20 -18.77
N LYS A 63 -22.84 -2.40 -18.36
CA LYS A 63 -21.58 -2.88 -17.80
C LYS A 63 -21.52 -2.63 -16.29
N SER A 64 -20.96 -3.59 -15.57
CA SER A 64 -20.63 -3.44 -14.14
C SER A 64 -19.50 -2.41 -13.97
N HIS A 65 -19.69 -1.45 -13.09
CA HIS A 65 -18.71 -0.42 -12.76
C HIS A 65 -18.53 -0.35 -11.25
N GLU A 66 -17.32 -0.60 -10.77
CA GLU A 66 -16.95 -0.41 -9.37
C GLU A 66 -16.78 1.09 -9.11
N TRP A 67 -17.69 1.63 -8.33
CA TRP A 67 -17.72 3.05 -8.03
C TRP A 67 -16.89 3.40 -6.79
N LEU A 68 -16.95 2.53 -5.77
CA LEU A 68 -16.23 2.69 -4.51
C LEU A 68 -15.76 1.34 -4.01
N LYS A 69 -14.52 1.28 -3.56
CA LYS A 69 -13.97 0.17 -2.81
C LYS A 69 -13.31 0.69 -1.55
N VAL A 70 -13.60 0.07 -0.42
CA VAL A 70 -13.01 0.39 0.88
C VAL A 70 -12.55 -0.90 1.52
N ASN A 71 -11.26 -0.96 1.84
CA ASN A 71 -10.65 -2.03 2.62
C ASN A 71 -10.10 -1.45 3.91
N SER A 72 -10.43 -2.08 5.03
CA SER A 72 -9.85 -1.74 6.33
C SER A 72 -9.36 -3.03 6.98
N TYR A 73 -8.13 -3.05 7.47
CA TYR A 73 -7.55 -4.23 8.07
C TYR A 73 -6.47 -3.91 9.11
N LEU A 74 -6.31 -4.85 10.02
CA LEU A 74 -5.38 -4.83 11.13
C LEU A 74 -4.72 -6.20 11.25
N GLU A 75 -3.46 -6.25 11.62
CA GLU A 75 -2.76 -7.48 11.96
C GLU A 75 -2.59 -7.59 13.46
N HIS A 76 -2.83 -8.78 13.98
CA HIS A 76 -2.42 -9.21 15.29
C HIS A 76 -1.22 -10.15 15.12
N TYR A 77 -0.10 -9.78 15.72
CA TYR A 77 1.12 -10.55 15.73
C TYR A 77 1.06 -11.53 16.90
N ILE A 78 1.18 -12.82 16.61
CA ILE A 78 1.42 -13.87 17.62
C ILE A 78 2.94 -13.96 17.83
N ASP A 79 3.70 -13.75 16.76
CA ASP A 79 5.13 -13.64 16.73
C ASP A 79 5.53 -12.58 15.69
N ASP A 80 6.15 -11.48 16.15
CA ASP A 80 6.64 -10.40 15.29
C ASP A 80 8.17 -10.53 15.16
N PRO A 81 8.69 -10.81 13.98
CA PRO A 81 10.12 -11.04 13.76
C PRO A 81 10.98 -9.79 13.90
N GLU A 82 10.38 -8.58 13.98
CA GLU A 82 11.14 -7.34 13.92
C GLU A 82 11.11 -6.53 15.20
N PHE A 83 9.92 -6.39 15.83
CA PHE A 83 9.72 -5.35 16.82
C PHE A 83 8.97 -5.78 18.09
N ASP A 84 8.66 -7.06 18.23
CA ASP A 84 7.92 -7.62 19.37
C ASP A 84 6.58 -6.90 19.64
N ARG A 85 5.85 -6.59 18.55
CA ARG A 85 4.54 -5.92 18.60
C ARG A 85 3.41 -6.92 18.77
N ASN A 86 2.32 -6.47 19.36
CA ASN A 86 1.08 -7.24 19.38
C ASN A 86 0.17 -6.93 18.18
N PHE A 87 0.18 -5.68 17.69
CA PHE A 87 -0.70 -5.24 16.61
C PHE A 87 0.04 -4.35 15.60
N SER A 88 -0.42 -4.37 14.37
CA SER A 88 -0.01 -3.41 13.37
C SER A 88 -0.81 -2.10 13.51
N ASN A 89 -0.41 -1.09 12.76
CA ASN A 89 -1.27 0.05 12.46
C ASN A 89 -2.57 -0.41 11.78
N LEU A 90 -3.61 0.39 11.90
CA LEU A 90 -4.84 0.23 11.12
C LEU A 90 -4.60 0.74 9.71
N TYR A 91 -4.78 -0.13 8.73
CA TYR A 91 -4.66 0.18 7.32
C TYR A 91 -6.03 0.38 6.69
N ASN A 92 -6.17 1.47 5.93
CA ASN A 92 -7.36 1.73 5.16
C ASN A 92 -6.96 2.08 3.73
N GLU A 93 -7.63 1.45 2.78
CA GLU A 93 -7.49 1.68 1.35
C GLU A 93 -8.85 2.08 0.80
N ILE A 94 -8.93 3.23 0.16
CA ILE A 94 -10.14 3.75 -0.46
C ILE A 94 -9.85 3.97 -1.93
N SER A 95 -10.65 3.38 -2.80
CA SER A 95 -10.63 3.63 -4.24
C SER A 95 -12.00 4.12 -4.66
N LEU A 96 -12.06 5.28 -5.29
CA LEU A 96 -13.27 5.95 -5.73
C LEU A 96 -13.14 6.30 -7.22
N THR A 97 -14.04 5.77 -8.04
CA THR A 97 -14.08 6.03 -9.48
C THR A 97 -15.51 6.40 -9.90
N PRO A 98 -15.98 7.61 -9.52
CA PRO A 98 -17.36 8.01 -9.75
C PRO A 98 -17.69 8.19 -11.25
N LEU A 99 -16.67 8.50 -12.04
CA LEU A 99 -16.76 8.74 -13.48
C LEU A 99 -15.56 8.13 -14.19
N PRO A 100 -15.66 7.69 -15.45
CA PRO A 100 -14.55 7.07 -16.18
C PRO A 100 -13.31 7.95 -16.32
N TRP A 101 -13.49 9.27 -16.23
CA TRP A 101 -12.43 10.26 -16.35
C TRP A 101 -11.94 10.82 -15.00
N LEU A 102 -12.48 10.31 -13.88
CA LEU A 102 -12.15 10.80 -12.54
C LEU A 102 -11.94 9.62 -11.59
N SER A 103 -10.77 9.52 -11.03
CA SER A 103 -10.46 8.54 -9.99
C SER A 103 -9.69 9.16 -8.84
N MET A 104 -9.91 8.64 -7.67
CA MET A 104 -9.18 8.94 -6.45
C MET A 104 -8.80 7.65 -5.76
N SER A 105 -7.57 7.57 -5.28
CA SER A 105 -7.10 6.51 -4.40
C SER A 105 -6.49 7.12 -3.15
N HIS A 106 -6.81 6.56 -2.01
CA HIS A 106 -6.30 7.01 -0.72
C HIS A 106 -5.92 5.79 0.12
N GLU A 107 -4.67 5.75 0.55
CA GLU A 107 -4.14 4.74 1.46
C GLU A 107 -3.70 5.46 2.74
N ILE A 108 -4.16 5.00 3.88
CA ILE A 108 -3.76 5.52 5.19
C ILE A 108 -3.38 4.37 6.12
N SER A 109 -2.27 4.56 6.82
CA SER A 109 -1.82 3.75 7.94
C SER A 109 -1.71 4.65 9.16
N ALA A 110 -2.40 4.32 10.23
CA ALA A 110 -2.39 5.12 11.44
C ALA A 110 -2.38 4.23 12.69
N PRO A 111 -1.77 4.68 13.79
CA PRO A 111 -1.80 3.98 15.06
C PRO A 111 -3.24 3.75 15.52
N PHE A 112 -3.57 2.52 15.88
CA PHE A 112 -4.91 2.17 16.36
C PHE A 112 -4.93 1.77 17.83
N LEU A 113 -3.89 1.05 18.25
CA LEU A 113 -3.70 0.63 19.64
C LEU A 113 -2.39 1.28 20.10
N ALA A 114 -2.52 2.30 20.96
CA ALA A 114 -1.38 3.03 21.51
C ALA A 114 -0.53 2.09 22.38
N ASP A 115 0.78 2.35 22.41
CA ASP A 115 1.87 1.71 23.18
C ASP A 115 2.85 0.89 22.33
N ASP A 116 2.87 1.08 21.02
CA ASP A 116 3.78 0.35 20.14
C ASP A 116 4.95 1.24 19.67
N PRO A 117 6.21 0.74 19.64
CA PRO A 117 7.36 1.51 19.17
C PRO A 117 7.30 1.91 17.70
N LEU A 118 6.29 1.45 16.97
CA LEU A 118 6.08 1.77 15.54
C LEU A 118 4.82 2.57 15.27
N ASP A 119 4.46 3.46 16.17
CA ASP A 119 3.36 4.40 15.99
C ASP A 119 3.71 5.46 14.96
N TYR A 120 3.59 5.12 13.68
CA TYR A 120 3.76 6.06 12.60
C TYR A 120 2.44 6.33 11.86
N THR A 121 2.34 7.48 11.25
CA THR A 121 1.22 7.84 10.39
C THR A 121 1.71 7.99 8.95
N GLU A 122 1.10 7.27 8.04
CA GLU A 122 1.30 7.44 6.60
C GLU A 122 -0.03 7.70 5.91
N SER A 123 -0.03 8.64 4.98
CA SER A 123 -1.16 8.92 4.11
C SER A 123 -0.67 9.13 2.69
N ASN A 124 -1.18 8.33 1.77
CA ASN A 124 -0.90 8.45 0.35
C ASN A 124 -2.20 8.69 -0.40
N THR A 125 -2.28 9.78 -1.12
CA THR A 125 -3.46 10.15 -1.91
C THR A 125 -3.07 10.36 -3.36
N TRP A 126 -3.85 9.79 -4.27
CA TRP A 126 -3.72 10.02 -5.72
C TRP A 126 -5.07 10.48 -6.24
N PHE A 127 -5.04 11.51 -7.01
CA PHE A 127 -6.18 12.04 -7.71
C PHE A 127 -5.85 12.12 -9.20
N THR A 128 -6.60 11.41 -10.04
CA THR A 128 -6.37 11.37 -11.49
C THR A 128 -7.59 11.90 -12.22
N PHE A 129 -7.35 12.83 -13.12
CA PHE A 129 -8.34 13.47 -13.96
C PHE A 129 -7.97 13.34 -15.44
N MET A 130 -8.85 12.72 -16.24
CA MET A 130 -8.67 12.46 -17.66
C MET A 130 -9.75 13.19 -18.45
N PRO A 131 -9.61 14.51 -18.73
CA PRO A 131 -10.64 15.28 -19.42
C PRO A 131 -10.88 14.82 -20.85
N THR A 132 -9.91 14.16 -21.45
CA THR A 132 -10.00 13.54 -22.78
C THR A 132 -9.20 12.25 -22.81
N ASP A 133 -9.39 11.39 -23.81
CA ASP A 133 -8.62 10.16 -24.01
C ASP A 133 -7.12 10.41 -24.30
N HIS A 134 -6.73 11.66 -24.47
CA HIS A 134 -5.36 12.06 -24.80
C HIS A 134 -4.65 12.78 -23.65
N LEU A 135 -5.37 13.23 -22.64
CA LEU A 135 -4.82 14.08 -21.59
C LEU A 135 -5.15 13.53 -20.20
N GLU A 136 -4.11 13.36 -19.40
CA GLU A 136 -4.21 12.91 -18.02
C GLU A 136 -3.43 13.85 -17.10
N PHE A 137 -4.05 14.21 -15.99
CA PHE A 137 -3.45 14.90 -14.87
C PHE A 137 -3.52 14.02 -13.64
N THR A 138 -2.40 13.85 -12.94
CA THR A 138 -2.36 13.20 -11.65
C THR A 138 -1.74 14.12 -10.61
N ILE A 139 -2.42 14.27 -9.49
CA ILE A 139 -1.92 14.91 -8.28
C ILE A 139 -1.77 13.81 -7.25
N ALA A 140 -0.57 13.65 -6.70
CA ALA A 140 -0.31 12.71 -5.63
C ALA A 140 0.29 13.44 -4.43
N HIS A 141 -0.17 13.10 -3.25
CA HIS A 141 0.34 13.61 -1.98
C HIS A 141 0.74 12.45 -1.10
N ARG A 142 1.95 12.50 -0.55
CA ARG A 142 2.44 11.57 0.45
C ARG A 142 2.80 12.31 1.72
N TYR A 143 2.25 11.84 2.81
CA TYR A 143 2.59 12.26 4.17
C TYR A 143 3.10 11.05 4.95
N LEU A 144 4.23 11.20 5.63
CA LEU A 144 4.81 10.19 6.53
C LEU A 144 5.38 10.88 7.75
N LYS A 145 4.99 10.45 8.93
CA LYS A 145 5.45 11.01 10.21
C LYS A 145 5.70 9.91 11.24
N ASP A 146 6.71 10.12 12.06
CA ASP A 146 7.10 9.28 13.21
C ASP A 146 7.49 7.84 12.83
N HIS A 147 7.91 7.59 11.57
CA HIS A 147 8.38 6.26 11.17
C HIS A 147 9.80 6.00 11.70
N PRO A 148 10.06 4.83 12.35
CA PRO A 148 11.33 4.59 13.05
C PRO A 148 12.57 4.49 12.14
N VAL A 149 12.36 4.18 10.85
CA VAL A 149 13.47 3.94 9.90
C VAL A 149 13.44 4.91 8.72
N LEU A 150 12.24 5.31 8.28
CA LEU A 150 12.08 6.19 7.12
C LEU A 150 11.97 7.64 7.59
N GLU A 151 12.63 8.54 6.86
CA GLU A 151 12.54 9.98 7.12
C GLU A 151 11.11 10.50 6.95
N GLU A 152 10.74 11.46 7.78
CA GLU A 152 9.48 12.19 7.64
C GLU A 152 9.39 12.84 6.26
N SER A 153 8.22 12.79 5.68
CA SER A 153 8.01 13.34 4.35
C SER A 153 6.63 13.95 4.19
N ASP A 154 6.59 15.08 3.52
CA ASP A 154 5.38 15.76 3.05
C ASP A 154 5.63 16.16 1.60
N LEU A 155 5.17 15.34 0.67
CA LEU A 155 5.53 15.40 -0.74
C LEU A 155 4.30 15.58 -1.61
N LEU A 156 4.32 16.60 -2.45
CA LEU A 156 3.35 16.81 -3.53
C LEU A 156 3.99 16.45 -4.88
N ASP A 157 3.35 15.56 -5.62
CA ASP A 157 3.80 15.09 -6.94
C ASP A 157 2.71 15.43 -7.98
N LEU A 158 3.06 16.26 -8.94
CA LEU A 158 2.19 16.65 -10.05
C LEU A 158 2.69 15.98 -11.31
N ARG A 159 1.80 15.28 -12.01
CA ARG A 159 2.09 14.61 -13.28
C ARG A 159 1.09 15.00 -14.32
N THR A 160 1.58 15.19 -15.53
CA THR A 160 0.77 15.40 -16.73
C THR A 160 1.25 14.45 -17.81
N TYR A 161 0.32 13.80 -18.46
CA TYR A 161 0.58 13.01 -19.66
C TYR A 161 -0.31 13.49 -20.79
N TYR A 162 0.29 13.68 -21.96
CA TYR A 162 -0.42 14.05 -23.18
C TYR A 162 -0.04 13.15 -24.34
N ARG A 163 -1.00 12.43 -24.92
CA ARG A 163 -0.82 11.59 -26.09
C ARG A 163 -0.99 12.44 -27.34
N VAL A 164 0.11 12.75 -28.01
CA VAL A 164 0.15 13.54 -29.23
C VAL A 164 -0.36 12.72 -30.43
N THR A 165 0.07 11.46 -30.52
CA THR A 165 -0.36 10.49 -31.54
C THR A 165 -0.41 9.09 -30.89
N ASP A 166 -0.85 8.07 -31.63
CA ASP A 166 -0.85 6.68 -31.12
C ASP A 166 0.57 6.13 -30.85
N ARG A 167 1.62 6.82 -31.31
CA ARG A 167 3.02 6.40 -31.15
C ARG A 167 3.85 7.37 -30.34
N LEU A 168 3.32 8.55 -30.02
CA LEU A 168 4.07 9.61 -29.34
C LEU A 168 3.25 10.15 -28.18
N GLY A 169 3.81 10.08 -26.99
CA GLY A 169 3.30 10.70 -25.76
C GLY A 169 4.35 11.62 -25.13
N LEU A 170 3.90 12.67 -24.49
CA LEU A 170 4.70 13.60 -23.70
C LEU A 170 4.30 13.47 -22.24
N SER A 171 5.27 13.45 -21.34
CA SER A 171 5.01 13.46 -19.90
C SER A 171 5.83 14.54 -19.23
N ALA A 172 5.23 15.20 -18.25
CA ALA A 172 5.89 16.12 -17.34
C ALA A 172 5.60 15.71 -15.90
N ARG A 173 6.58 15.87 -15.03
CA ARG A 173 6.45 15.59 -13.61
C ARG A 173 7.16 16.68 -12.81
N GLN A 174 6.50 17.15 -11.78
CA GLN A 174 7.07 18.08 -10.83
C GLN A 174 6.80 17.59 -9.41
N ARG A 175 7.81 17.67 -8.56
CA ARG A 175 7.74 17.22 -7.17
C ARG A 175 8.21 18.36 -6.27
N TYR A 176 7.48 18.58 -5.19
CA TYR A 176 7.75 19.56 -4.14
C TYR A 176 7.92 18.87 -2.79
#